data_1e497b1458e2dee999f89988c497a9e3
#
_entry.id   1e497b1458e2dee999f89988c497a9e3
#
_cell.length_a   1.000
_cell.length_b   1.000
_cell.length_c   1.000
_cell.angle_alpha   90.00
_cell.angle_beta   90.00
_cell.angle_gamma   90.00
#
_symmetry.space_group_name_H-M   'P 1'
#
loop_
_entity.id
_entity.type
_entity.pdbx_description
1 polymer ?
#
loop_
_entity_poly.entity_id
_entity_poly.type
_entity_poly.pdbx_seq_one_letter_code
_entity_poly.pdbx_strand_id
1 'polypeptide(L)'
;MGFLLPGDSILFAAGLLAAQPGSTLSLPVLAGGVFVCAAVGNAVGWWTGARFGRPWLLQRAGRAARHVERAEAFYDRYGWLAVVIARFVPWARTFVPVAAGVAGMSALRFGTATLAGAAVWGAGLVLLGYWAYEVPWLRTLAITVAVVAVAASVLVPLGGWLVRRARPAGRAAPDADS
;
A
#
# COMPACT_ATOMS: atom_id res chain seq x y z
N MET A 1 7.54 -0.50 -7.51
CA MET A 1 8.58 -0.02 -6.56
C MET A 1 8.00 0.44 -5.21
N GLY A 2 6.77 0.95 -5.14
CA GLY A 2 6.12 1.39 -3.88
C GLY A 2 5.73 0.27 -2.89
N PHE A 3 5.86 -0.98 -3.28
CA PHE A 3 5.53 -2.16 -2.44
C PHE A 3 6.56 -2.41 -1.31
N LEU A 4 7.79 -1.95 -1.49
CA LEU A 4 8.90 -2.15 -0.53
C LEU A 4 9.08 -0.98 0.47
N LEU A 5 8.38 0.12 0.29
CA LEU A 5 8.44 1.23 1.25
C LEU A 5 7.57 0.90 2.46
N PRO A 6 8.16 0.88 3.67
CA PRO A 6 7.43 0.58 4.90
C PRO A 6 6.59 1.80 5.34
N GLY A 7 5.57 2.14 4.54
CA GLY A 7 4.71 3.31 4.78
C GLY A 7 4.13 3.32 6.19
N ASP A 8 3.79 2.15 6.71
CA ASP A 8 3.22 2.01 8.06
C ASP A 8 4.23 2.39 9.16
N SER A 9 5.50 1.97 8.98
CA SER A 9 6.57 2.38 9.90
C SER A 9 6.84 3.89 9.85
N ILE A 10 6.70 4.51 8.67
CA ILE A 10 6.86 5.97 8.52
C ILE A 10 5.71 6.70 9.22
N LEU A 11 4.46 6.24 9.08
CA LEU A 11 3.31 6.83 9.76
C LEU A 11 3.43 6.75 11.28
N PHE A 12 3.85 5.59 11.78
CA PHE A 12 4.11 5.38 13.20
C PHE A 12 5.24 6.29 13.70
N ALA A 13 6.36 6.35 12.98
CA ALA A 13 7.49 7.22 13.32
C ALA A 13 7.11 8.71 13.28
N ALA A 14 6.30 9.14 12.32
CA ALA A 14 5.80 10.51 12.24
C ALA A 14 4.94 10.87 13.47
N GLY A 15 4.08 9.96 13.93
CA GLY A 15 3.32 10.11 15.16
C GLY A 15 4.22 10.26 16.39
N LEU A 16 5.25 9.41 16.49
CA LEU A 16 6.23 9.44 17.58
C LEU A 16 7.05 10.75 17.57
N LEU A 17 7.44 11.24 16.40
CA LEU A 17 8.14 12.52 16.26
C LEU A 17 7.24 13.71 16.61
N ALA A 18 5.95 13.63 16.29
CA ALA A 18 4.98 14.68 16.64
C ALA A 18 4.77 14.81 18.16
N ALA A 19 5.03 13.73 18.93
CA ALA A 19 4.94 13.73 20.38
C ALA A 19 6.16 14.34 21.08
N GLN A 20 7.27 14.60 20.36
CA GLN A 20 8.49 15.13 20.98
C GLN A 20 8.30 16.58 21.43
N PRO A 21 8.82 16.97 22.61
CA PRO A 21 8.85 18.35 23.05
C PRO A 21 9.57 19.24 22.01
N GLY A 22 8.92 20.34 21.61
CA GLY A 22 9.47 21.25 20.59
C GLY A 22 9.27 20.79 19.15
N SER A 23 8.53 19.70 18.92
CA SER A 23 8.17 19.28 17.57
C SER A 23 7.31 20.32 16.85
N THR A 24 7.65 20.61 15.60
CA THR A 24 6.86 21.46 14.71
C THR A 24 5.75 20.66 14.01
N LEU A 25 5.72 19.31 14.18
CA LEU A 25 4.75 18.43 13.57
C LEU A 25 3.45 18.45 14.36
N SER A 26 2.37 18.89 13.72
CA SER A 26 1.03 18.90 14.31
C SER A 26 0.35 17.53 14.08
N LEU A 27 -0.04 16.88 15.16
CA LEU A 27 -0.75 15.58 15.09
C LEU A 27 -2.02 15.62 14.23
N PRO A 28 -2.92 16.64 14.34
CA PRO A 28 -4.09 16.75 13.49
C PRO A 28 -3.74 16.91 12.00
N VAL A 29 -2.69 17.69 11.69
CA VAL A 29 -2.23 17.89 10.31
C VAL A 29 -1.67 16.59 9.73
N LEU A 30 -0.90 15.85 10.50
CA LEU A 30 -0.38 14.54 10.08
C LEU A 30 -1.51 13.54 9.85
N ALA A 31 -2.41 13.37 10.83
CA ALA A 31 -3.51 12.41 10.72
C ALA A 31 -4.46 12.79 9.57
N GLY A 32 -4.79 14.07 9.44
CA GLY A 32 -5.62 14.58 8.35
C GLY A 32 -4.94 14.44 6.98
N GLY A 33 -3.66 14.75 6.88
CA GLY A 33 -2.87 14.60 5.66
C GLY A 33 -2.82 13.14 5.19
N VAL A 34 -2.53 12.21 6.09
CA VAL A 34 -2.53 10.76 5.81
C VAL A 34 -3.90 10.30 5.34
N PHE A 35 -4.96 10.74 6.02
CA PHE A 35 -6.33 10.41 5.65
C PHE A 35 -6.67 10.87 4.23
N VAL A 36 -6.38 12.15 3.91
CA VAL A 36 -6.65 12.73 2.59
C VAL A 36 -5.81 12.04 1.50
N CYS A 37 -4.51 11.85 1.73
CA CYS A 37 -3.64 11.18 0.77
C CYS A 37 -4.08 9.73 0.50
N ALA A 38 -4.48 9.00 1.54
CA ALA A 38 -5.01 7.66 1.40
C ALA A 38 -6.33 7.64 0.62
N ALA A 39 -7.24 8.58 0.90
CA ALA A 39 -8.51 8.69 0.19
C ALA A 39 -8.30 8.99 -1.29
N VAL A 40 -7.48 9.98 -1.61
CA VAL A 40 -7.18 10.38 -3.00
C VAL A 40 -6.48 9.25 -3.75
N GLY A 41 -5.44 8.64 -3.16
CA GLY A 41 -4.70 7.54 -3.80
C GLY A 41 -5.60 6.34 -4.12
N ASN A 42 -6.48 5.96 -3.19
CA ASN A 42 -7.43 4.87 -3.41
C ASN A 42 -8.52 5.24 -4.44
N ALA A 43 -9.01 6.50 -4.44
CA ALA A 43 -9.98 6.96 -5.42
C ALA A 43 -9.41 6.92 -6.84
N VAL A 44 -8.16 7.36 -7.02
CA VAL A 44 -7.44 7.28 -8.31
C VAL A 44 -7.26 5.81 -8.73
N GLY A 45 -6.89 4.93 -7.81
CA GLY A 45 -6.76 3.49 -8.08
C GLY A 45 -8.08 2.87 -8.53
N TRP A 46 -9.17 3.13 -7.81
CA TRP A 46 -10.51 2.67 -8.17
C TRP A 46 -10.96 3.22 -9.53
N TRP A 47 -10.80 4.52 -9.76
CA TRP A 47 -11.14 5.16 -11.02
C TRP A 47 -10.37 4.57 -12.21
N THR A 48 -9.06 4.34 -12.02
CA THR A 48 -8.20 3.71 -13.03
C THR A 48 -8.70 2.29 -13.37
N GLY A 49 -9.03 1.50 -12.35
CA GLY A 49 -9.60 0.16 -12.53
C GLY A 49 -10.93 0.18 -13.27
N ALA A 50 -11.84 1.07 -12.87
CA ALA A 50 -13.15 1.20 -13.49
C ALA A 50 -13.08 1.71 -14.94
N ARG A 51 -12.21 2.69 -15.20
CA ARG A 51 -12.15 3.38 -16.49
C ARG A 51 -11.35 2.62 -17.55
N PHE A 52 -10.26 1.99 -17.16
CA PHE A 52 -9.34 1.32 -18.09
C PHE A 52 -9.29 -0.19 -17.89
N GLY A 53 -9.26 -0.68 -16.66
CA GLY A 53 -9.12 -2.09 -16.37
C GLY A 53 -10.35 -2.90 -16.74
N ARG A 54 -11.54 -2.45 -16.35
CA ARG A 54 -12.81 -3.14 -16.66
C ARG A 54 -13.07 -3.28 -18.15
N PRO A 55 -13.07 -2.22 -18.98
CA PRO A 55 -13.30 -2.33 -20.41
C PRO A 55 -12.26 -3.21 -21.11
N TRP A 56 -11.00 -3.10 -20.73
CA TRP A 56 -9.91 -3.90 -21.30
C TRP A 56 -10.07 -5.41 -21.03
N LEU A 57 -10.50 -5.78 -19.82
CA LEU A 57 -10.74 -7.18 -19.45
C LEU A 57 -12.00 -7.75 -20.11
N LEU A 58 -13.06 -6.95 -20.21
CA LEU A 58 -14.31 -7.38 -20.86
C LEU A 58 -14.17 -7.57 -22.37
N GLN A 59 -13.26 -6.81 -23.01
CA GLN A 59 -12.95 -7.01 -24.44
C GLN A 59 -12.18 -8.31 -24.72
N ARG A 60 -11.55 -8.91 -23.71
CA ARG A 60 -10.86 -10.20 -23.81
C ARG A 60 -11.82 -11.32 -23.47
N ALA A 61 -12.34 -11.99 -24.51
CA ALA A 61 -13.21 -13.16 -24.34
C ALA A 61 -12.55 -14.29 -23.52
N GLY A 62 -13.33 -15.09 -22.81
CA GLY A 62 -12.92 -16.31 -22.14
C GLY A 62 -12.50 -16.16 -20.68
N ARG A 63 -11.27 -16.57 -20.31
CA ARG A 63 -10.83 -16.63 -18.89
C ARG A 63 -10.84 -15.29 -18.19
N ALA A 64 -10.50 -14.20 -18.89
CA ALA A 64 -10.44 -12.86 -18.31
C ALA A 64 -11.83 -12.36 -17.88
N ALA A 65 -12.86 -12.55 -18.70
CA ALA A 65 -14.23 -12.20 -18.36
C ALA A 65 -14.73 -12.96 -17.11
N ARG A 66 -14.44 -14.27 -17.02
CA ARG A 66 -14.79 -15.08 -15.83
C ARG A 66 -14.09 -14.61 -14.53
N HIS A 67 -12.92 -14.02 -14.62
CA HIS A 67 -12.26 -13.43 -13.44
C HIS A 67 -12.96 -12.15 -12.99
N VAL A 68 -13.46 -11.33 -13.91
CA VAL A 68 -14.27 -10.15 -13.59
C VAL A 68 -15.56 -10.56 -12.91
N GLU A 69 -16.32 -11.52 -13.49
CA GLU A 69 -17.55 -12.04 -12.88
C GLU A 69 -17.35 -12.60 -11.46
N ARG A 70 -16.26 -13.33 -11.24
CA ARG A 70 -15.90 -13.82 -9.90
C ARG A 70 -15.56 -12.69 -8.93
N ALA A 71 -14.87 -11.67 -9.38
CA ALA A 71 -14.56 -10.49 -8.58
C ALA A 71 -15.84 -9.70 -8.27
N GLU A 72 -16.75 -9.54 -9.24
CA GLU A 72 -18.06 -8.94 -9.02
C GLU A 72 -18.84 -9.70 -7.96
N ALA A 73 -19.01 -11.01 -8.10
CA ALA A 73 -19.71 -11.85 -7.13
C ALA A 73 -19.07 -11.80 -5.73
N PHE A 74 -17.74 -11.72 -5.65
CA PHE A 74 -17.03 -11.56 -4.38
C PHE A 74 -17.32 -10.20 -3.73
N TYR A 75 -17.26 -9.11 -4.49
CA TYR A 75 -17.55 -7.77 -3.96
C TYR A 75 -19.05 -7.55 -3.70
N ASP A 76 -19.94 -8.23 -4.42
CA ASP A 76 -21.38 -8.22 -4.13
C ASP A 76 -21.70 -8.94 -2.82
N ARG A 77 -20.98 -10.03 -2.54
CA ARG A 77 -21.18 -10.82 -1.31
C ARG A 77 -20.53 -10.19 -0.09
N TYR A 78 -19.28 -9.77 -0.19
CA TYR A 78 -18.50 -9.26 0.96
C TYR A 78 -18.39 -7.73 0.96
N GLY A 79 -18.61 -7.10 -0.17
CA GLY A 79 -18.77 -5.66 -0.38
C GLY A 79 -17.77 -4.81 0.37
N TRP A 80 -18.31 -3.96 1.22
CA TRP A 80 -17.60 -3.01 2.06
C TRP A 80 -16.54 -3.67 2.95
N LEU A 81 -16.90 -4.82 3.55
CA LEU A 81 -16.01 -5.53 4.48
C LEU A 81 -14.75 -6.07 3.79
N ALA A 82 -14.87 -6.53 2.56
CA ALA A 82 -13.72 -7.02 1.77
C ALA A 82 -12.67 -5.92 1.59
N VAL A 83 -13.08 -4.68 1.30
CA VAL A 83 -12.18 -3.54 1.12
C VAL A 83 -11.50 -3.16 2.45
N VAL A 84 -12.25 -3.19 3.56
CA VAL A 84 -11.70 -2.88 4.89
C VAL A 84 -10.68 -3.94 5.32
N ILE A 85 -11.03 -5.22 5.23
CA ILE A 85 -10.14 -6.33 5.64
C ILE A 85 -8.88 -6.37 4.78
N ALA A 86 -9.00 -6.14 3.48
CA ALA A 86 -7.86 -6.14 2.57
C ALA A 86 -6.79 -5.11 2.94
N ARG A 87 -7.12 -4.06 3.68
CA ARG A 87 -6.14 -3.09 4.19
C ARG A 87 -5.14 -3.67 5.18
N PHE A 88 -5.53 -4.72 5.89
CA PHE A 88 -4.66 -5.42 6.85
C PHE A 88 -3.66 -6.36 6.15
N VAL A 89 -3.86 -6.60 4.84
CA VAL A 89 -2.95 -7.43 4.05
C VAL A 89 -2.07 -6.51 3.19
N PRO A 90 -0.74 -6.46 3.43
CA PRO A 90 0.15 -5.45 2.84
C PRO A 90 0.13 -5.36 1.31
N TRP A 91 0.09 -6.50 0.61
CA TRP A 91 0.01 -6.52 -0.85
C TRP A 91 -1.40 -6.30 -1.37
N ALA A 92 -2.44 -6.78 -0.66
CA ALA A 92 -3.82 -6.65 -1.10
C ALA A 92 -4.26 -5.18 -1.14
N ARG A 93 -3.89 -4.37 -0.14
CA ARG A 93 -4.24 -2.95 -0.07
C ARG A 93 -3.80 -2.14 -1.29
N THR A 94 -2.75 -2.57 -1.98
CA THR A 94 -2.25 -1.90 -3.19
C THR A 94 -3.10 -2.21 -4.42
N PHE A 95 -3.60 -3.45 -4.52
CA PHE A 95 -4.35 -3.91 -5.68
C PHE A 95 -5.86 -3.78 -5.54
N VAL A 96 -6.38 -3.79 -4.31
CA VAL A 96 -7.83 -3.74 -4.03
C VAL A 96 -8.53 -2.52 -4.63
N PRO A 97 -7.99 -1.29 -4.62
CA PRO A 97 -8.66 -0.18 -5.27
C PRO A 97 -8.89 -0.42 -6.75
N VAL A 98 -7.87 -0.89 -7.47
CA VAL A 98 -7.96 -1.20 -8.90
C VAL A 98 -8.91 -2.38 -9.13
N ALA A 99 -8.79 -3.44 -8.32
CA ALA A 99 -9.65 -4.63 -8.43
C ALA A 99 -11.14 -4.31 -8.17
N ALA A 100 -11.43 -3.48 -7.18
CA ALA A 100 -12.79 -3.02 -6.88
C ALA A 100 -13.37 -2.17 -8.04
N GLY A 101 -12.54 -1.35 -8.68
CA GLY A 101 -12.92 -0.60 -9.88
C GLY A 101 -13.20 -1.52 -11.06
N VAL A 102 -12.36 -2.51 -11.32
CA VAL A 102 -12.54 -3.53 -12.37
C VAL A 102 -13.82 -4.34 -12.12
N ALA A 103 -14.07 -4.73 -10.87
CA ALA A 103 -15.27 -5.46 -10.46
C ALA A 103 -16.56 -4.61 -10.47
N GLY A 104 -16.49 -3.33 -10.85
CA GLY A 104 -17.67 -2.47 -10.96
C GLY A 104 -18.29 -2.07 -9.61
N MET A 105 -17.55 -2.19 -8.51
CA MET A 105 -18.03 -1.72 -7.21
C MET A 105 -18.39 -0.23 -7.27
N SER A 106 -19.55 0.15 -6.72
CA SER A 106 -19.97 1.56 -6.76
C SER A 106 -19.01 2.46 -5.98
N ALA A 107 -18.79 3.69 -6.51
CA ALA A 107 -17.88 4.67 -5.93
C ALA A 107 -18.22 4.98 -4.45
N LEU A 108 -19.53 5.02 -4.12
CA LEU A 108 -19.99 5.29 -2.75
C LEU A 108 -19.62 4.16 -1.79
N ARG A 109 -19.87 2.89 -2.17
CA ARG A 109 -19.51 1.72 -1.32
C ARG A 109 -18.00 1.61 -1.15
N PHE A 110 -17.24 1.79 -2.23
CA PHE A 110 -15.78 1.77 -2.17
C PHE A 110 -15.23 2.94 -1.36
N GLY A 111 -15.77 4.16 -1.58
CA GLY A 111 -15.36 5.37 -0.88
C GLY A 111 -15.57 5.28 0.63
N THR A 112 -16.76 4.87 1.09
CA THR A 112 -17.05 4.72 2.53
C THR A 112 -16.17 3.65 3.18
N ALA A 113 -15.95 2.50 2.52
CA ALA A 113 -15.06 1.46 3.02
C ALA A 113 -13.60 1.96 3.13
N THR A 114 -13.15 2.69 2.11
CA THR A 114 -11.81 3.26 2.06
C THR A 114 -11.61 4.32 3.14
N LEU A 115 -12.56 5.22 3.34
CA LEU A 115 -12.49 6.25 4.37
C LEU A 115 -12.48 5.64 5.77
N ALA A 116 -13.36 4.68 6.05
CA ALA A 116 -13.36 3.96 7.32
C ALA A 116 -12.02 3.24 7.58
N GLY A 117 -11.52 2.52 6.58
CA GLY A 117 -10.23 1.83 6.68
C GLY A 117 -9.05 2.81 6.82
N ALA A 118 -9.09 4.00 6.18
CA ALA A 118 -8.05 5.03 6.33
C ALA A 118 -8.08 5.66 7.72
N ALA A 119 -9.26 5.89 8.28
CA ALA A 119 -9.40 6.41 9.63
C ALA A 119 -8.82 5.42 10.66
N VAL A 120 -9.21 4.15 10.58
CA VAL A 120 -8.76 3.13 11.53
C VAL A 120 -7.27 2.84 11.38
N TRP A 121 -6.79 2.60 10.16
CA TRP A 121 -5.41 2.19 9.94
C TRP A 121 -4.45 3.38 9.88
N GLY A 122 -4.72 4.39 9.05
CA GLY A 122 -3.82 5.51 8.82
C GLY A 122 -3.72 6.42 10.04
N ALA A 123 -4.85 6.97 10.50
CA ALA A 123 -4.87 7.81 11.70
C ALA A 123 -4.54 6.98 12.96
N GLY A 124 -4.96 5.72 13.03
CA GLY A 124 -4.65 4.81 14.12
C GLY A 124 -3.15 4.61 14.31
N LEU A 125 -2.38 4.39 13.24
CA LEU A 125 -0.92 4.24 13.31
C LEU A 125 -0.22 5.52 13.78
N VAL A 126 -0.67 6.68 13.31
CA VAL A 126 -0.12 7.97 13.76
C VAL A 126 -0.40 8.20 15.25
N LEU A 127 -1.63 7.90 15.70
CA LEU A 127 -2.01 8.01 17.11
C LEU A 127 -1.26 7.01 17.99
N LEU A 128 -1.11 5.77 17.54
CA LEU A 128 -0.32 4.76 18.25
C LEU A 128 1.14 5.19 18.37
N GLY A 129 1.71 5.76 17.31
CA GLY A 129 3.06 6.33 17.34
C GLY A 129 3.17 7.48 18.34
N TYR A 130 2.19 8.36 18.39
CA TYR A 130 2.14 9.47 19.34
C TYR A 130 2.09 8.99 20.79
N TRP A 131 1.21 8.05 21.12
CA TRP A 131 1.10 7.48 22.46
C TRP A 131 2.31 6.62 22.85
N ALA A 132 2.94 5.96 21.87
CA ALA A 132 4.15 5.18 22.12
C ALA A 132 5.32 6.02 22.64
N TYR A 133 5.29 7.33 22.46
CA TYR A 133 6.30 8.23 23.00
C TYR A 133 6.32 8.24 24.55
N GLU A 134 5.16 8.10 25.17
CA GLU A 134 4.98 8.06 26.65
C GLU A 134 5.60 6.80 27.27
N VAL A 135 5.84 5.76 26.49
CA VAL A 135 6.31 4.45 26.96
C VAL A 135 7.76 4.21 26.51
N PRO A 136 8.78 4.33 27.39
CA PRO A 136 10.19 4.34 27.01
C PRO A 136 10.65 3.12 26.18
N TRP A 137 10.25 1.92 26.56
CA TRP A 137 10.63 0.69 25.83
C TRP A 137 9.98 0.63 24.45
N LEU A 138 8.72 1.07 24.33
CA LEU A 138 7.97 1.09 23.10
C LEU A 138 8.55 2.13 22.13
N ARG A 139 8.95 3.28 22.65
CA ARG A 139 9.65 4.32 21.88
C ARG A 139 10.96 3.79 21.29
N THR A 140 11.78 3.10 22.09
CA THR A 140 13.04 2.53 21.60
C THR A 140 12.79 1.47 20.53
N LEU A 141 11.86 0.55 20.76
CA LEU A 141 11.45 -0.46 19.79
C LEU A 141 10.96 0.17 18.48
N ALA A 142 10.11 1.17 18.58
CA ALA A 142 9.55 1.86 17.43
C ALA A 142 10.61 2.56 16.57
N ILE A 143 11.54 3.29 17.20
CA ILE A 143 12.66 3.94 16.50
C ILE A 143 13.53 2.88 15.81
N THR A 144 13.87 1.81 16.52
CA THR A 144 14.68 0.73 15.97
C THR A 144 14.01 0.09 14.75
N VAL A 145 12.73 -0.26 14.85
CA VAL A 145 11.96 -0.82 13.72
C VAL A 145 11.88 0.15 12.55
N ALA A 146 11.63 1.44 12.80
CA ALA A 146 11.58 2.46 11.75
C ALA A 146 12.93 2.62 11.05
N VAL A 147 14.03 2.69 11.80
CA VAL A 147 15.40 2.80 11.24
C VAL A 147 15.75 1.57 10.42
N VAL A 148 15.50 0.37 10.96
CA VAL A 148 15.76 -0.89 10.24
C VAL A 148 14.92 -0.98 8.96
N ALA A 149 13.65 -0.60 9.02
CA ALA A 149 12.76 -0.63 7.86
C ALA A 149 13.21 0.36 6.78
N VAL A 150 13.60 1.58 7.16
CA VAL A 150 14.16 2.58 6.23
C VAL A 150 15.50 2.10 5.65
N ALA A 151 16.40 1.60 6.50
CA ALA A 151 17.67 1.06 6.04
C ALA A 151 17.47 -0.11 5.06
N ALA A 152 16.60 -1.05 5.38
CA ALA A 152 16.28 -2.17 4.49
C ALA A 152 15.69 -1.71 3.15
N SER A 153 14.81 -0.70 3.17
CA SER A 153 14.19 -0.17 1.94
C SER A 153 15.19 0.52 1.01
N VAL A 154 16.31 1.00 1.54
CA VAL A 154 17.40 1.60 0.75
C VAL A 154 18.44 0.55 0.36
N LEU A 155 18.87 -0.28 1.32
CA LEU A 155 19.99 -1.22 1.12
C LEU A 155 19.62 -2.40 0.22
N VAL A 156 18.39 -2.91 0.31
CA VAL A 156 17.94 -4.05 -0.49
C VAL A 156 17.95 -3.73 -2.00
N PRO A 157 17.33 -2.63 -2.48
CA PRO A 157 17.39 -2.29 -3.90
C PRO A 157 18.79 -1.87 -4.35
N LEU A 158 19.57 -1.21 -3.49
CA LEU A 158 20.95 -0.83 -3.79
C LEU A 158 21.83 -2.07 -3.96
N GLY A 159 21.74 -3.03 -3.03
CA GLY A 159 22.45 -4.31 -3.12
C GLY A 159 22.05 -5.11 -4.36
N GLY A 160 20.76 -5.18 -4.66
CA GLY A 160 20.26 -5.81 -5.89
C GLY A 160 20.77 -5.15 -7.17
N TRP A 161 20.89 -3.82 -7.16
CA TRP A 161 21.44 -3.07 -8.30
C TRP A 161 22.96 -3.32 -8.47
N LEU A 162 23.71 -3.31 -7.39
CA LEU A 162 25.16 -3.61 -7.38
C LEU A 162 25.44 -5.03 -7.87
N VAL A 163 24.70 -6.04 -7.39
CA VAL A 163 24.83 -7.42 -7.83
C VAL A 163 24.52 -7.59 -9.32
N ARG A 164 23.52 -6.88 -9.83
CA ARG A 164 23.21 -6.91 -11.27
C ARG A 164 24.31 -6.26 -12.12
N ARG A 165 24.94 -5.19 -11.63
CA ARG A 165 26.10 -4.58 -12.30
C ARG A 165 27.35 -5.44 -12.26
N ALA A 166 27.54 -6.18 -11.18
CA ALA A 166 28.70 -7.05 -10.99
C ALA A 166 28.62 -8.39 -11.77
N ARG A 167 27.43 -8.74 -12.30
CA ARG A 167 27.31 -9.91 -13.19
C ARG A 167 27.87 -9.52 -14.57
N PRO A 168 29.07 -10.02 -14.97
CA PRO A 168 29.58 -9.81 -16.32
C PRO A 168 28.61 -10.46 -17.31
N ALA A 169 28.36 -9.77 -18.43
CA ALA A 169 27.68 -10.34 -19.60
C ALA A 169 28.53 -11.55 -20.07
N GLY A 170 28.32 -12.69 -19.44
CA GLY A 170 29.09 -13.88 -19.62
C GLY A 170 28.41 -14.88 -20.53
N ARG A 171 29.07 -15.08 -21.67
CA ARG A 171 28.99 -16.21 -22.58
C ARG A 171 27.72 -16.34 -23.40
N ALA A 172 27.73 -15.63 -24.52
CA ALA A 172 27.22 -16.20 -25.76
C ALA A 172 27.80 -17.64 -25.88
N ALA A 173 26.92 -18.62 -25.98
CA ALA A 173 27.33 -19.97 -26.34
C ALA A 173 27.96 -19.92 -27.73
N PRO A 174 29.08 -20.63 -27.98
CA PRO A 174 29.58 -20.77 -29.34
C PRO A 174 28.57 -21.58 -30.16
N ASP A 175 28.23 -21.04 -31.31
CA ASP A 175 27.49 -21.73 -32.33
C ASP A 175 28.13 -23.05 -32.63
N ALA A 176 27.39 -24.14 -32.41
CA ALA A 176 27.75 -25.47 -32.87
C ALA A 176 27.10 -25.65 -34.26
N ASP A 177 27.75 -25.06 -35.24
CA ASP A 177 27.62 -25.49 -36.65
C ASP A 177 28.75 -26.46 -36.96
N SER A 178 28.42 -27.74 -37.11
CA SER A 178 29.08 -28.71 -38.03
C SER A 178 28.23 -29.97 -38.05
#